data_9255673cee02a964006d6710ec7af5e1
#
_entry.id   9255673cee02a964006d6710ec7af5e1
#
_cell.length_a   1.000
_cell.length_b   1.000
_cell.length_c   1.000
_cell.angle_alpha   90.00
_cell.angle_beta   90.00
_cell.angle_gamma   90.00
#
_symmetry.space_group_name_H-M   'P 1'
#
loop_
_entity.id
_entity.type
_entity.pdbx_description
1 polymer ?
#
loop_
_entity_poly.entity_id
_entity_poly.type
_entity_poly.pdbx_seq_one_letter_code
_entity_poly.pdbx_strand_id
1 'polypeptide(L)'
;QEHHRLNEYNGGPWKKGNKKFPDMGALAKKLEEKGVRPGIWVRFLLNEEETIPQEWRLSHNDCLDPSHPDVLSYIQEDVERICNWGYTLIKHDFTTFDIFGRWGVEMNPFPTEDGWHFYDTAKTSAEIVIGLYQAIYETAKKHHTLIMGCNTIGRLGAGLMQLQRTGDDT
;
A
#
# COMPACT_ATOMS: atom_id res chain seq x y z
N GLN A 1 14.26 -23.09 0.82
CA GLN A 1 13.88 -22.96 2.25
C GLN A 1 14.56 -21.78 2.96
N GLU A 2 15.60 -21.18 2.42
CA GLU A 2 16.26 -20.01 3.01
C GLU A 2 15.61 -18.67 2.61
N HIS A 3 14.83 -18.62 1.53
CA HIS A 3 14.12 -17.40 1.12
C HIS A 3 13.06 -16.92 2.11
N HIS A 4 12.49 -17.82 2.93
CA HIS A 4 11.52 -17.44 3.97
C HIS A 4 12.13 -16.75 5.18
N ARG A 5 13.44 -16.82 5.39
CA ARG A 5 14.11 -16.15 6.51
C ARG A 5 14.54 -14.72 6.21
N LEU A 6 14.49 -14.30 4.94
CA LEU A 6 14.75 -12.92 4.53
C LEU A 6 13.48 -12.08 4.48
N ASN A 7 12.31 -12.66 4.57
CA ASN A 7 11.05 -11.97 4.75
C ASN A 7 10.80 -11.70 6.23
N GLU A 8 11.66 -10.90 6.83
CA GLU A 8 11.21 -10.07 7.90
C GLU A 8 9.99 -9.29 7.37
N TYR A 9 9.02 -9.09 8.26
CA TYR A 9 7.81 -8.34 8.04
C TYR A 9 8.01 -7.14 7.09
N ASN A 10 7.19 -7.06 6.06
CA ASN A 10 7.31 -6.07 4.99
C ASN A 10 6.14 -5.08 4.92
N GLY A 11 5.41 -4.90 6.03
CA GLY A 11 4.31 -3.95 6.19
C GLY A 11 4.67 -2.75 7.06
N GLY A 12 3.64 -1.94 7.39
CA GLY A 12 3.77 -0.81 8.31
C GLY A 12 3.92 -1.21 9.78
N PRO A 13 4.11 -0.25 10.66
CA PRO A 13 3.87 1.18 10.42
C PRO A 13 4.98 1.87 9.62
N TRP A 14 4.59 2.79 8.74
CA TRP A 14 5.52 3.56 7.89
C TRP A 14 5.97 4.87 8.57
N LYS A 15 6.09 4.86 9.90
CA LYS A 15 6.39 6.04 10.71
C LYS A 15 7.87 6.39 10.81
N LYS A 16 8.75 5.40 10.56
CA LYS A 16 10.21 5.54 10.68
C LYS A 16 10.92 4.53 9.81
N GLY A 17 12.20 4.73 9.60
CA GLY A 17 13.09 3.75 8.99
C GLY A 17 13.41 2.56 9.91
N ASN A 18 14.14 1.60 9.38
CA ASN A 18 14.63 0.42 10.10
C ASN A 18 16.05 0.67 10.69
N LYS A 19 16.62 -0.34 11.36
CA LYS A 19 17.97 -0.23 11.96
C LYS A 19 19.06 0.11 10.96
N LYS A 20 18.94 -0.33 9.71
CA LYS A 20 19.92 -0.07 8.65
C LYS A 20 19.78 1.35 8.07
N PHE A 21 18.57 1.85 7.97
CA PHE A 21 18.22 3.17 7.46
C PHE A 21 17.27 3.86 8.44
N PRO A 22 17.78 4.37 9.57
CA PRO A 22 16.92 4.92 10.63
C PRO A 22 16.30 6.26 10.25
N ASP A 23 16.98 7.05 9.43
CA ASP A 23 16.52 8.34 8.93
C ASP A 23 16.25 8.26 7.41
N MET A 24 14.98 8.12 7.06
CA MET A 24 14.54 7.98 5.68
C MET A 24 14.68 9.28 4.89
N GLY A 25 14.53 10.44 5.53
CA GLY A 25 14.74 11.73 4.88
C GLY A 25 16.22 11.98 4.56
N ALA A 26 17.12 11.65 5.47
CA ALA A 26 18.55 11.71 5.20
C ALA A 26 18.98 10.75 4.09
N LEU A 27 18.35 9.57 3.99
CA LEU A 27 18.59 8.63 2.89
C LEU A 27 18.13 9.22 1.55
N ALA A 28 16.91 9.75 1.48
CA ALA A 28 16.37 10.38 0.28
C ALA A 28 17.28 11.52 -0.21
N LYS A 29 17.69 12.40 0.69
CA LYS A 29 18.62 13.51 0.40
C LYS A 29 19.95 13.02 -0.16
N LYS A 30 20.55 11.97 0.43
CA LYS A 30 21.80 11.38 -0.08
C LYS A 30 21.67 10.80 -1.49
N LEU A 31 20.50 10.25 -1.83
CA LEU A 31 20.25 9.78 -3.19
C LEU A 31 20.19 10.94 -4.18
N GLU A 32 19.48 12.01 -3.83
CA GLU A 32 19.42 13.23 -4.65
C GLU A 32 20.80 13.87 -4.87
N GLU A 33 21.61 13.97 -3.83
CA GLU A 33 22.99 14.50 -3.93
C GLU A 33 23.87 13.69 -4.90
N LYS A 34 23.49 12.44 -5.15
CA LYS A 34 24.14 11.57 -6.15
C LYS A 34 23.43 11.56 -7.53
N GLY A 35 22.46 12.45 -7.73
CA GLY A 35 21.71 12.54 -8.99
C GLY A 35 20.68 11.44 -9.19
N VAL A 36 20.30 10.73 -8.13
CA VAL A 36 19.28 9.67 -8.18
C VAL A 36 17.99 10.16 -7.55
N ARG A 37 16.87 10.07 -8.28
CA ARG A 37 15.55 10.35 -7.71
C ARG A 37 15.14 9.23 -6.75
N PRO A 38 14.87 9.53 -5.46
CA PRO A 38 14.53 8.50 -4.50
C PRO A 38 13.12 7.95 -4.74
N GLY A 39 13.00 6.63 -4.79
CA GLY A 39 11.75 5.90 -4.81
C GLY A 39 11.66 4.94 -3.63
N ILE A 40 10.45 4.62 -3.19
CA ILE A 40 10.21 3.71 -2.08
C ILE A 40 9.12 2.70 -2.44
N TRP A 41 9.34 1.46 -2.03
CA TRP A 41 8.34 0.40 -2.05
C TRP A 41 7.59 0.39 -0.72
N VAL A 42 6.26 0.24 -0.78
CA VAL A 42 5.37 0.20 0.39
C VAL A 42 4.25 -0.83 0.21
N ARG A 43 3.74 -1.31 1.33
CA ARG A 43 2.57 -2.17 1.45
C ARG A 43 1.66 -1.55 2.51
N PHE A 44 0.82 -0.60 2.10
CA PHE A 44 0.07 0.24 3.05
C PHE A 44 -0.97 -0.52 3.86
N LEU A 45 -1.54 -1.61 3.32
CA LEU A 45 -2.61 -2.31 4.01
C LEU A 45 -2.11 -3.25 5.11
N LEU A 46 -0.93 -3.86 4.97
CA LEU A 46 -0.38 -4.71 6.04
C LEU A 46 0.27 -3.85 7.12
N ASN A 47 -0.20 -3.98 8.38
CA ASN A 47 0.30 -3.17 9.49
C ASN A 47 0.21 -3.92 10.83
N GLU A 48 1.35 -4.15 11.48
CA GLU A 48 1.48 -4.84 12.78
C GLU A 48 1.36 -3.89 13.99
N GLU A 49 1.03 -2.62 13.79
CA GLU A 49 0.96 -1.69 14.91
C GLU A 49 -0.17 -2.07 15.87
N GLU A 50 0.18 -2.44 17.11
CA GLU A 50 -0.77 -2.90 18.13
C GLU A 50 -1.78 -1.83 18.55
N THR A 51 -1.47 -0.55 18.34
CA THR A 51 -2.34 0.58 18.67
C THR A 51 -3.46 0.81 17.66
N ILE A 52 -3.43 0.13 16.52
CA ILE A 52 -4.49 0.22 15.52
C ILE A 52 -5.72 -0.53 16.02
N PRO A 53 -6.91 0.13 16.04
CA PRO A 53 -8.16 -0.50 16.44
C PRO A 53 -8.47 -1.75 15.61
N GLN A 54 -9.03 -2.78 16.24
CA GLN A 54 -9.38 -4.02 15.56
C GLN A 54 -10.45 -3.81 14.47
N GLU A 55 -11.36 -2.87 14.67
CA GLU A 55 -12.38 -2.50 13.68
C GLU A 55 -11.83 -1.86 12.40
N TRP A 56 -10.56 -1.46 12.40
CA TRP A 56 -9.87 -0.98 11.19
C TRP A 56 -9.30 -2.12 10.35
N ARG A 57 -9.34 -3.35 10.86
CA ARG A 57 -8.75 -4.52 10.21
C ARG A 57 -9.79 -5.35 9.48
N LEU A 58 -9.38 -5.95 8.39
CA LEU A 58 -10.14 -6.99 7.73
C LEU A 58 -10.29 -8.19 8.66
N SER A 59 -11.44 -8.85 8.63
CA SER A 59 -11.83 -9.88 9.60
C SER A 59 -10.95 -11.14 9.59
N HIS A 60 -10.15 -11.34 8.56
CA HIS A 60 -9.39 -12.59 8.33
C HIS A 60 -7.87 -12.42 8.41
N ASN A 61 -7.37 -11.19 8.57
CA ASN A 61 -5.92 -10.95 8.64
C ASN A 61 -5.59 -9.60 9.33
N ASP A 62 -4.31 -9.30 9.46
CA ASP A 62 -3.82 -8.05 10.05
C ASP A 62 -3.80 -6.85 9.09
N CYS A 63 -4.39 -7.00 7.90
CA CYS A 63 -4.47 -5.93 6.94
C CYS A 63 -5.57 -4.93 7.28
N LEU A 64 -5.32 -3.68 6.98
CA LEU A 64 -6.26 -2.59 7.17
C LEU A 64 -7.39 -2.67 6.14
N ASP A 65 -8.61 -2.37 6.57
CA ASP A 65 -9.77 -2.30 5.69
C ASP A 65 -9.83 -0.95 4.97
N PRO A 66 -9.57 -0.89 3.66
CA PRO A 66 -9.55 0.37 2.92
C PRO A 66 -10.95 0.99 2.72
N SER A 67 -12.02 0.33 3.17
CA SER A 67 -13.36 0.90 3.17
C SER A 67 -13.65 1.76 4.40
N HIS A 68 -12.84 1.60 5.45
CA HIS A 68 -12.97 2.39 6.68
C HIS A 68 -12.40 3.80 6.48
N PRO A 69 -13.15 4.88 6.78
CA PRO A 69 -12.69 6.25 6.52
C PRO A 69 -11.43 6.63 7.28
N ASP A 70 -11.28 6.18 8.53
CA ASP A 70 -10.10 6.47 9.34
C ASP A 70 -8.87 5.73 8.82
N VAL A 71 -9.04 4.55 8.22
CA VAL A 71 -7.95 3.82 7.53
C VAL A 71 -7.45 4.62 6.32
N LEU A 72 -8.35 5.16 5.52
CA LEU A 72 -7.94 6.02 4.40
C LEU A 72 -7.17 7.26 4.89
N SER A 73 -7.63 7.88 5.96
CA SER A 73 -6.93 9.02 6.58
C SER A 73 -5.54 8.62 7.08
N TYR A 74 -5.43 7.48 7.75
CA TYR A 74 -4.15 6.94 8.23
C TYR A 74 -3.17 6.67 7.07
N ILE A 75 -3.65 6.09 5.97
CA ILE A 75 -2.82 5.84 4.78
C ILE A 75 -2.39 7.17 4.14
N GLN A 76 -3.27 8.17 4.08
CA GLN A 76 -2.93 9.50 3.58
C GLN A 76 -1.83 10.16 4.42
N GLU A 77 -1.84 10.00 5.75
CA GLU A 77 -0.77 10.47 6.62
C GLU A 77 0.57 9.78 6.35
N ASP A 78 0.54 8.47 6.07
CA ASP A 78 1.75 7.74 5.69
C ASP A 78 2.31 8.21 4.34
N VAL A 79 1.44 8.43 3.34
CA VAL A 79 1.82 8.98 2.03
C VAL A 79 2.43 10.38 2.20
N GLU A 80 1.78 11.25 2.96
CA GLU A 80 2.24 12.61 3.27
C GLU A 80 3.64 12.59 3.91
N ARG A 81 3.85 11.71 4.90
CA ARG A 81 5.12 11.54 5.59
C ARG A 81 6.22 11.08 4.65
N ILE A 82 5.94 10.11 3.78
CA ILE A 82 6.89 9.61 2.78
C ILE A 82 7.27 10.71 1.79
N CYS A 83 6.31 11.48 1.33
CA CYS A 83 6.57 12.63 0.47
C CYS A 83 7.43 13.69 1.16
N ASN A 84 7.14 13.98 2.44
CA ASN A 84 7.91 14.93 3.26
C ASN A 84 9.33 14.44 3.56
N TRP A 85 9.61 13.14 3.52
CA TRP A 85 10.98 12.60 3.53
C TRP A 85 11.75 12.87 2.24
N GLY A 86 11.08 13.30 1.17
CA GLY A 86 11.68 13.62 -0.12
C GLY A 86 11.62 12.51 -1.15
N TYR A 87 10.82 11.48 -0.94
CA TYR A 87 10.61 10.44 -1.96
C TYR A 87 9.72 10.94 -3.08
N THR A 88 10.17 10.77 -4.32
CA THR A 88 9.49 11.27 -5.53
C THR A 88 8.75 10.17 -6.30
N LEU A 89 8.87 8.92 -5.85
CA LEU A 89 8.14 7.76 -6.37
C LEU A 89 7.73 6.85 -5.21
N ILE A 90 6.46 6.47 -5.17
CA ILE A 90 5.92 5.46 -4.25
C ILE A 90 5.41 4.29 -5.10
N LYS A 91 5.99 3.10 -4.90
CA LYS A 91 5.42 1.84 -5.42
C LYS A 91 4.59 1.20 -4.33
N HIS A 92 3.25 1.20 -4.51
CA HIS A 92 2.33 0.49 -3.64
C HIS A 92 2.01 -0.90 -4.21
N ASP A 93 2.14 -1.92 -3.35
CA ASP A 93 2.07 -3.32 -3.74
C ASP A 93 1.07 -4.11 -2.89
N PHE A 94 0.79 -5.36 -3.26
CA PHE A 94 0.02 -6.37 -2.54
C PHE A 94 -1.49 -6.09 -2.35
N THR A 95 -2.07 -5.08 -2.96
CA THR A 95 -3.45 -4.63 -2.67
C THR A 95 -4.48 -5.78 -2.68
N THR A 96 -4.57 -6.56 -3.76
CA THR A 96 -5.57 -7.63 -3.85
C THR A 96 -5.26 -8.80 -2.94
N PHE A 97 -3.97 -9.13 -2.76
CA PHE A 97 -3.56 -10.16 -1.81
C PHE A 97 -3.90 -9.78 -0.36
N ASP A 98 -3.65 -8.54 0.03
CA ASP A 98 -3.96 -8.04 1.36
C ASP A 98 -5.46 -8.03 1.64
N ILE A 99 -6.26 -7.67 0.64
CA ILE A 99 -7.71 -7.59 0.79
C ILE A 99 -8.35 -8.99 0.76
N PHE A 100 -7.98 -9.85 -0.20
CA PHE A 100 -8.70 -11.10 -0.49
C PHE A 100 -7.92 -12.36 -0.12
N GLY A 101 -6.66 -12.25 0.34
CA GLY A 101 -5.80 -13.41 0.61
C GLY A 101 -5.37 -14.19 -0.64
N ARG A 102 -5.58 -13.62 -1.84
CA ARG A 102 -5.31 -14.27 -3.13
C ARG A 102 -4.71 -13.30 -4.13
N TRP A 103 -3.86 -13.80 -5.00
CA TRP A 103 -3.42 -13.05 -6.17
C TRP A 103 -4.52 -12.94 -7.21
N GLY A 104 -4.45 -11.93 -8.08
CA GLY A 104 -5.45 -11.70 -9.11
C GLY A 104 -5.71 -12.91 -10.01
N VAL A 105 -4.65 -13.66 -10.35
CA VAL A 105 -4.71 -14.89 -11.17
C VAL A 105 -5.39 -16.07 -10.45
N GLU A 106 -5.45 -16.05 -9.13
CA GLU A 106 -6.06 -17.09 -8.29
C GLU A 106 -7.53 -16.78 -7.97
N MET A 107 -7.99 -15.59 -8.35
CA MET A 107 -9.38 -15.20 -8.10
C MET A 107 -10.35 -16.02 -8.93
N ASN A 108 -11.36 -16.53 -8.26
CA ASN A 108 -12.49 -17.26 -8.81
C ASN A 108 -13.81 -16.54 -8.46
N PRO A 109 -14.98 -17.07 -8.84
CA PRO A 109 -16.26 -16.45 -8.50
C PRO A 109 -16.52 -16.25 -7.00
N PHE A 110 -15.75 -16.95 -6.15
CA PHE A 110 -15.82 -16.85 -4.70
C PHE A 110 -14.45 -16.45 -4.12
N PRO A 111 -14.05 -15.16 -4.26
CA PRO A 111 -12.73 -14.71 -3.85
C PRO A 111 -12.53 -14.68 -2.32
N THR A 112 -13.62 -14.71 -1.56
CA THR A 112 -13.64 -14.64 -0.10
C THR A 112 -14.45 -15.78 0.51
N GLU A 113 -14.27 -16.02 1.80
CA GLU A 113 -15.06 -16.99 2.56
C GLU A 113 -16.48 -16.46 2.86
N ASP A 114 -17.40 -17.36 3.16
CA ASP A 114 -18.75 -16.99 3.56
C ASP A 114 -18.74 -16.10 4.80
N GLY A 115 -19.51 -15.01 4.76
CA GLY A 115 -19.61 -14.05 5.85
C GLY A 115 -18.51 -12.98 5.86
N TRP A 116 -17.51 -13.06 4.97
CA TRP A 116 -16.54 -12.00 4.80
C TRP A 116 -17.17 -10.73 4.21
N HIS A 117 -16.85 -9.59 4.75
CA HIS A 117 -17.32 -8.29 4.25
C HIS A 117 -16.34 -7.18 4.61
N PHE A 118 -16.40 -6.12 3.86
CA PHE A 118 -15.76 -4.85 4.23
C PHE A 118 -16.55 -4.13 5.35
N TYR A 119 -15.91 -3.17 6.00
CA TYR A 119 -16.57 -2.26 6.91
C TYR A 119 -17.73 -1.51 6.21
N ASP A 120 -17.48 -0.96 5.02
CA ASP A 120 -18.51 -0.34 4.19
C ASP A 120 -19.13 -1.37 3.24
N THR A 121 -20.24 -1.93 3.67
CA THR A 121 -21.00 -2.94 2.88
C THR A 121 -21.84 -2.34 1.76
N ALA A 122 -21.93 -1.01 1.67
CA ALA A 122 -22.70 -0.33 0.62
C ALA A 122 -21.90 -0.18 -0.69
N LYS A 123 -20.57 -0.33 -0.63
CA LYS A 123 -19.67 -0.22 -1.79
C LYS A 123 -19.28 -1.58 -2.35
N THR A 124 -19.07 -1.61 -3.64
CA THR A 124 -18.44 -2.76 -4.31
C THR A 124 -16.94 -2.80 -4.02
N SER A 125 -16.33 -3.99 -4.13
CA SER A 125 -14.87 -4.15 -4.00
C SER A 125 -14.09 -3.23 -4.98
N ALA A 126 -14.62 -3.02 -6.18
CA ALA A 126 -14.00 -2.13 -7.15
C ALA A 126 -13.99 -0.66 -6.68
N GLU A 127 -15.11 -0.17 -6.15
CA GLU A 127 -15.21 1.18 -5.60
C GLU A 127 -14.27 1.39 -4.41
N ILE A 128 -14.13 0.36 -3.54
CA ILE A 128 -13.23 0.40 -2.38
C ILE A 128 -11.77 0.47 -2.85
N VAL A 129 -11.36 -0.37 -3.80
CA VAL A 129 -10.00 -0.35 -4.36
C VAL A 129 -9.70 0.97 -5.07
N ILE A 130 -10.66 1.50 -5.85
CA ILE A 130 -10.52 2.81 -6.49
C ILE A 130 -10.37 3.91 -5.43
N GLY A 131 -11.19 3.88 -4.37
CA GLY A 131 -11.12 4.85 -3.27
C GLY A 131 -9.77 4.85 -2.56
N LEU A 132 -9.19 3.68 -2.32
CA LEU A 132 -7.84 3.56 -1.77
C LEU A 132 -6.79 4.24 -2.65
N TYR A 133 -6.76 3.91 -3.95
CA TYR A 133 -5.78 4.50 -4.87
C TYR A 133 -6.03 5.98 -5.12
N GLN A 134 -7.27 6.42 -5.07
CA GLN A 134 -7.61 7.84 -5.15
C GLN A 134 -7.05 8.60 -3.94
N ALA A 135 -7.20 8.07 -2.73
CA ALA A 135 -6.65 8.68 -1.52
C ALA A 135 -5.11 8.78 -1.58
N ILE A 136 -4.43 7.71 -2.02
CA ILE A 136 -2.98 7.70 -2.23
C ILE A 136 -2.56 8.73 -3.28
N TYR A 137 -3.21 8.69 -4.44
CA TYR A 137 -2.87 9.55 -5.59
C TYR A 137 -3.07 11.03 -5.29
N GLU A 138 -4.23 11.42 -4.76
CA GLU A 138 -4.53 12.83 -4.48
C GLU A 138 -3.60 13.41 -3.40
N THR A 139 -3.15 12.60 -2.46
CA THR A 139 -2.15 13.02 -1.47
C THR A 139 -0.77 13.18 -2.11
N ALA A 140 -0.29 12.18 -2.82
CA ALA A 140 1.02 12.20 -3.47
C ALA A 140 1.14 13.30 -4.53
N LYS A 141 0.05 13.58 -5.25
CA LYS A 141 -0.03 14.64 -6.28
C LYS A 141 0.28 16.04 -5.74
N LYS A 142 -0.12 16.35 -4.50
CA LYS A 142 0.19 17.63 -3.84
C LYS A 142 1.70 17.86 -3.70
N HIS A 143 2.47 16.78 -3.64
CA HIS A 143 3.93 16.77 -3.51
C HIS A 143 4.67 16.47 -4.82
N HIS A 144 3.94 16.38 -5.94
CA HIS A 144 4.50 15.96 -7.24
C HIS A 144 5.18 14.58 -7.20
N THR A 145 4.76 13.72 -6.27
CA THR A 145 5.26 12.34 -6.13
C THR A 145 4.50 11.42 -7.06
N LEU A 146 5.23 10.60 -7.82
CA LEU A 146 4.65 9.63 -8.74
C LEU A 146 4.16 8.39 -7.99
N ILE A 147 3.07 7.81 -8.44
CA ILE A 147 2.57 6.53 -7.95
C ILE A 147 2.83 5.46 -9.00
N MET A 148 3.42 4.35 -8.55
CA MET A 148 3.55 3.12 -9.30
C MET A 148 2.69 2.04 -8.65
N GLY A 149 1.67 1.58 -9.37
CA GLY A 149 0.87 0.42 -8.98
C GLY A 149 1.57 -0.90 -9.29
N CYS A 150 1.07 -1.97 -8.71
CA CYS A 150 1.46 -3.33 -9.03
C CYS A 150 0.29 -4.11 -9.67
N ASN A 151 0.59 -5.19 -10.36
CA ASN A 151 -0.23 -5.94 -11.32
C ASN A 151 -1.67 -6.29 -10.88
N THR A 152 -1.98 -6.21 -9.61
CA THR A 152 -3.18 -6.82 -9.03
C THR A 152 -4.47 -6.02 -9.18
N ILE A 153 -4.42 -4.74 -9.53
CA ILE A 153 -5.64 -3.91 -9.67
C ILE A 153 -6.00 -3.59 -11.12
N GLY A 154 -5.09 -3.84 -12.05
CA GLY A 154 -5.33 -3.66 -13.48
C GLY A 154 -5.94 -2.30 -13.84
N ARG A 155 -7.04 -2.33 -14.58
CA ARG A 155 -7.77 -1.14 -15.06
C ARG A 155 -8.33 -0.24 -13.96
N LEU A 156 -8.52 -0.73 -12.75
CA LEU A 156 -9.04 0.08 -11.63
C LEU A 156 -8.08 1.20 -11.24
N GLY A 157 -6.79 1.08 -11.60
CA GLY A 157 -5.80 2.12 -11.40
C GLY A 157 -5.71 3.18 -12.49
N ALA A 158 -6.52 3.09 -13.54
CA ALA A 158 -6.46 4.03 -14.66
C ALA A 158 -6.73 5.47 -14.20
N GLY A 159 -5.78 6.37 -14.47
CA GLY A 159 -5.84 7.77 -14.04
C GLY A 159 -5.44 8.04 -12.59
N LEU A 160 -5.17 7.00 -11.79
CA LEU A 160 -4.79 7.09 -10.37
C LEU A 160 -3.33 6.74 -10.12
N MET A 161 -2.57 6.47 -11.16
CA MET A 161 -1.13 6.22 -11.10
C MET A 161 -0.48 6.55 -12.43
N GLN A 162 0.80 6.89 -12.41
CA GLN A 162 1.57 7.21 -13.61
C GLN A 162 2.27 6.00 -14.19
N LEU A 163 2.52 4.99 -13.37
CA LEU A 163 3.21 3.76 -13.73
C LEU A 163 2.43 2.56 -13.23
N GLN A 164 2.40 1.49 -13.99
CA GLN A 164 1.78 0.22 -13.60
C GLN A 164 2.69 -0.93 -13.99
N ARG A 165 3.10 -1.71 -13.02
CA ARG A 165 3.73 -3.00 -13.29
C ARG A 165 2.64 -4.03 -13.61
N THR A 166 2.77 -4.73 -14.74
CA THR A 166 1.76 -5.66 -15.27
C THR A 166 2.20 -7.12 -15.30
N GLY A 167 3.46 -7.42 -15.01
CA GLY A 167 3.99 -8.79 -14.97
C GLY A 167 4.24 -9.27 -13.54
N ASP A 168 4.31 -10.61 -13.38
CA ASP A 168 4.69 -11.24 -12.13
C ASP A 168 6.19 -11.11 -11.84
N ASP A 169 6.59 -11.42 -10.61
CA ASP A 169 8.00 -11.57 -10.26
C ASP A 169 8.54 -12.85 -10.94
N THR A 170 9.60 -12.70 -11.72
CA THR A 170 10.29 -13.81 -12.42
C THR A 170 11.58 -14.17 -11.71
#